data_a1406cb3af9d57ffcb04d49a4dc327a4
#
_entry.id   a1406cb3af9d57ffcb04d49a4dc327a4
#
_cell.length_a   1.000
_cell.length_b   1.000
_cell.length_c   1.000
_cell.angle_alpha   90.00
_cell.angle_beta   90.00
_cell.angle_gamma   90.00
#
_symmetry.space_group_name_H-M   'P 1'
#
loop_
_entity.id
_entity.type
_entity.pdbx_description
1 polymer ?
#
loop_
_entity_poly.entity_id
_entity_poly.type
_entity_poly.pdbx_seq_one_letter_code
_entity_poly.pdbx_strand_id
1 'polypeptide(L)'
;MRYEELTVPSQAKLTTVASLAFTEGPACHDDGSVFYSDILNNRIMRWTPDGNCVVWREPSNRTNGQTFDPQGRLLHCEGAEFGSAEGGRRITRTNLVSGEYEVLTDHYQGERYNSPNDICVDAHGNIYFTDPCYDDRSIMEMDCDAVYRIDVSGNVQRILSQPAIQRPNGIAVNQAGTTLYLVDSCPEVGGNRKIWKFSLNEYGVAEQQLELWDFGGGRGADGMRLSESGNLYIAAGISTPRGIHENRDVPTGVYVLSPLGKMLARIPIAEDVITNLAFGGADGRTIFITAGKTLYRTQVPDIGEVAYPTWTLLEAGGRE
;
A
#
# COMPACT_ATOMS: atom_id res chain seq x y z
N MET A 1 25.71 -1.35 4.97
CA MET A 1 25.32 -2.70 5.46
C MET A 1 25.09 -3.56 4.22
N ARG A 2 25.79 -4.67 4.01
CA ARG A 2 25.52 -5.55 2.87
C ARG A 2 24.35 -6.43 3.26
N TYR A 3 23.25 -6.32 2.52
CA TYR A 3 22.11 -7.21 2.65
C TYR A 3 22.54 -8.60 2.18
N GLU A 4 22.49 -9.60 3.05
CA GLU A 4 22.63 -10.99 2.62
C GLU A 4 21.37 -11.32 1.79
N GLU A 5 21.56 -11.71 0.55
CA GLU A 5 20.48 -12.18 -0.32
C GLU A 5 19.97 -13.52 0.26
N LEU A 6 18.92 -13.44 1.04
CA LEU A 6 18.13 -14.63 1.34
C LEU A 6 17.35 -14.96 0.06
N THR A 7 17.81 -15.96 -0.65
CA THR A 7 17.11 -16.45 -1.84
C THR A 7 15.75 -16.99 -1.42
N VAL A 8 14.69 -16.36 -1.92
CA VAL A 8 13.36 -16.98 -2.03
C VAL A 8 13.56 -18.34 -2.72
N PRO A 9 12.78 -19.39 -2.36
CA PRO A 9 12.95 -20.71 -2.95
C PRO A 9 13.18 -20.63 -4.45
N SER A 10 14.12 -21.42 -4.98
CA SER A 10 14.62 -21.39 -6.37
C SER A 10 13.54 -21.56 -7.46
N GLN A 11 12.26 -21.62 -7.07
CA GLN A 11 11.09 -21.76 -7.95
C GLN A 11 10.21 -20.50 -8.02
N ALA A 12 10.52 -19.42 -7.29
CA ALA A 12 9.75 -18.19 -7.41
C ALA A 12 10.01 -17.54 -8.78
N LYS A 13 9.04 -17.67 -9.69
CA LYS A 13 9.08 -17.08 -11.02
C LYS A 13 8.20 -15.85 -11.08
N LEU A 14 8.79 -14.69 -11.32
CA LEU A 14 8.05 -13.48 -11.65
C LEU A 14 7.39 -13.61 -13.03
N THR A 15 6.11 -13.28 -13.10
CA THR A 15 5.35 -13.25 -14.35
C THR A 15 4.77 -11.86 -14.56
N THR A 16 5.08 -11.20 -15.67
CA THR A 16 4.49 -9.93 -16.07
C THR A 16 3.05 -10.16 -16.50
N VAL A 17 2.13 -9.38 -15.97
CA VAL A 17 0.69 -9.46 -16.31
C VAL A 17 0.17 -8.23 -17.06
N ALA A 18 0.82 -7.07 -16.96
CA ALA A 18 0.49 -5.86 -17.72
C ALA A 18 1.70 -4.90 -17.78
N SER A 19 1.69 -3.98 -18.75
CA SER A 19 2.66 -2.88 -18.83
C SER A 19 1.93 -1.56 -19.10
N LEU A 20 2.11 -0.58 -18.19
CA LEU A 20 1.32 0.65 -18.10
C LEU A 20 2.21 1.88 -17.90
N ALA A 21 1.67 3.01 -17.47
CA ALA A 21 2.45 4.24 -17.29
C ALA A 21 3.08 4.35 -15.89
N PHE A 22 2.26 4.23 -14.83
CA PHE A 22 2.73 4.22 -13.45
C PHE A 22 1.73 3.46 -12.59
N THR A 23 2.10 2.25 -12.18
CA THR A 23 1.21 1.34 -11.47
C THR A 23 1.32 1.48 -9.97
N GLU A 24 0.17 1.40 -9.26
CA GLU A 24 0.05 1.55 -7.83
C GLU A 24 -1.15 0.79 -7.24
N GLY A 25 -1.20 0.71 -5.92
CA GLY A 25 -2.36 0.34 -5.13
C GLY A 25 -3.07 -0.94 -5.53
N PRO A 26 -2.40 -2.09 -5.63
CA PRO A 26 -3.08 -3.33 -5.99
C PRO A 26 -3.99 -3.80 -4.85
N ALA A 27 -5.19 -4.28 -5.21
CA ALA A 27 -6.17 -4.88 -4.32
C ALA A 27 -6.75 -6.16 -4.96
N CYS A 28 -6.72 -7.27 -4.22
CA CYS A 28 -7.14 -8.58 -4.71
C CYS A 28 -8.57 -8.91 -4.25
N HIS A 29 -9.41 -9.32 -5.19
CA HIS A 29 -10.79 -9.74 -4.97
C HIS A 29 -10.91 -11.27 -4.85
N ASP A 30 -11.98 -11.79 -4.27
CA ASP A 30 -12.21 -13.23 -4.06
C ASP A 30 -12.38 -14.03 -5.35
N ASP A 31 -12.81 -13.39 -6.44
CA ASP A 31 -12.86 -13.99 -7.78
C ASP A 31 -11.48 -14.15 -8.43
N GLY A 32 -10.41 -13.78 -7.72
CA GLY A 32 -9.04 -13.78 -8.19
C GLY A 32 -8.65 -12.57 -9.04
N SER A 33 -9.55 -11.63 -9.30
CA SER A 33 -9.22 -10.37 -9.97
C SER A 33 -8.33 -9.49 -9.12
N VAL A 34 -7.53 -8.66 -9.77
CA VAL A 34 -6.70 -7.64 -9.13
C VAL A 34 -7.03 -6.28 -9.73
N PHE A 35 -7.47 -5.36 -8.87
CA PHE A 35 -7.64 -3.96 -9.22
C PHE A 35 -6.36 -3.22 -8.87
N TYR A 36 -5.92 -2.31 -9.72
CA TYR A 36 -4.73 -1.51 -9.47
C TYR A 36 -4.78 -0.20 -10.25
N SER A 37 -4.12 0.81 -9.72
CA SER A 37 -4.10 2.15 -10.31
C SER A 37 -3.06 2.25 -11.41
N ASP A 38 -3.39 2.99 -12.46
CA ASP A 38 -2.46 3.55 -13.44
C ASP A 38 -2.60 5.07 -13.34
N ILE A 39 -1.91 5.66 -12.35
CA ILE A 39 -2.14 7.03 -11.88
C ILE A 39 -1.95 8.04 -12.98
N LEU A 40 -0.86 7.95 -13.75
CA LEU A 40 -0.54 8.89 -14.82
C LEU A 40 -1.60 8.95 -15.93
N ASN A 41 -2.24 7.80 -16.21
CA ASN A 41 -3.34 7.72 -17.16
C ASN A 41 -4.72 7.94 -16.52
N ASN A 42 -4.77 8.32 -15.24
CA ASN A 42 -6.00 8.62 -14.50
C ASN A 42 -7.06 7.52 -14.59
N ARG A 43 -6.66 6.25 -14.42
CA ARG A 43 -7.55 5.09 -14.53
C ARG A 43 -7.23 3.99 -13.52
N ILE A 44 -8.22 3.15 -13.24
CA ILE A 44 -8.08 1.90 -12.50
C ILE A 44 -8.18 0.76 -13.50
N MET A 45 -7.23 -0.16 -13.41
CA MET A 45 -7.16 -1.37 -14.21
C MET A 45 -7.73 -2.55 -13.42
N ARG A 46 -8.28 -3.53 -14.12
CA ARG A 46 -8.63 -4.84 -13.58
C ARG A 46 -7.93 -5.92 -14.39
N TRP A 47 -7.11 -6.70 -13.71
CA TRP A 47 -6.57 -7.95 -14.23
C TRP A 47 -7.44 -9.11 -13.74
N THR A 48 -7.67 -10.13 -14.57
CA THR A 48 -8.44 -11.33 -14.23
C THR A 48 -7.60 -12.61 -14.43
N PRO A 49 -7.92 -13.72 -13.72
CA PRO A 49 -7.11 -14.95 -13.77
C PRO A 49 -6.96 -15.58 -15.16
N ASP A 50 -7.88 -15.32 -16.08
CA ASP A 50 -7.80 -15.74 -17.49
C ASP A 50 -6.78 -14.94 -18.32
N GLY A 51 -6.11 -13.95 -17.68
CA GLY A 51 -5.05 -13.15 -18.28
C GLY A 51 -5.51 -11.85 -18.92
N ASN A 52 -6.82 -11.53 -18.89
CA ASN A 52 -7.29 -10.25 -19.39
C ASN A 52 -6.92 -9.10 -18.47
N CYS A 53 -6.58 -7.95 -19.07
CA CYS A 53 -6.32 -6.71 -18.37
C CYS A 53 -7.10 -5.59 -19.06
N VAL A 54 -8.03 -4.99 -18.34
CA VAL A 54 -8.97 -4.00 -18.90
C VAL A 54 -9.01 -2.74 -18.04
N VAL A 55 -9.37 -1.62 -18.64
CA VAL A 55 -9.73 -0.42 -17.87
C VAL A 55 -11.06 -0.71 -17.17
N TRP A 56 -11.03 -0.64 -15.83
CA TRP A 56 -12.24 -0.85 -15.01
C TRP A 56 -12.96 0.47 -14.72
N ARG A 57 -12.20 1.55 -14.42
CA ARG A 57 -12.74 2.90 -14.18
C ARG A 57 -11.84 3.97 -14.78
N GLU A 58 -12.44 4.91 -15.49
CA GLU A 58 -11.82 6.10 -16.04
C GLU A 58 -12.86 7.22 -16.13
N PRO A 59 -12.60 8.44 -15.57
CA PRO A 59 -11.44 8.82 -14.79
C PRO A 59 -11.40 8.17 -13.41
N SER A 60 -10.19 7.93 -12.87
CA SER A 60 -10.00 7.42 -11.52
C SER A 60 -9.89 8.51 -10.46
N ASN A 61 -9.89 9.79 -10.85
CA ASN A 61 -9.61 10.95 -10.00
C ASN A 61 -8.22 10.82 -9.33
N ARG A 62 -7.22 10.36 -10.09
CA ARG A 62 -5.85 10.13 -9.61
C ARG A 62 -5.81 9.15 -8.42
N THR A 63 -6.61 8.09 -8.47
CA THR A 63 -6.56 7.03 -7.46
C THR A 63 -5.14 6.47 -7.37
N ASN A 64 -4.63 6.37 -6.13
CA ASN A 64 -3.36 5.77 -5.77
C ASN A 64 -3.62 4.42 -5.06
N GLY A 65 -3.55 4.34 -3.74
CA GLY A 65 -3.77 3.12 -2.96
C GLY A 65 -5.22 2.64 -2.99
N GLN A 66 -5.39 1.32 -2.91
CA GLN A 66 -6.68 0.66 -2.86
C GLN A 66 -6.65 -0.53 -1.91
N THR A 67 -7.78 -0.87 -1.33
CA THR A 67 -7.98 -2.10 -0.54
C THR A 67 -9.45 -2.47 -0.50
N PHE A 68 -9.77 -3.69 -0.10
CA PHE A 68 -11.15 -4.10 0.15
C PHE A 68 -11.51 -3.97 1.63
N ASP A 69 -12.73 -3.53 1.92
CA ASP A 69 -13.28 -3.60 3.26
C ASP A 69 -13.82 -5.02 3.56
N PRO A 70 -14.16 -5.35 4.84
CA PRO A 70 -14.64 -6.68 5.20
C PRO A 70 -15.92 -7.13 4.48
N GLN A 71 -16.64 -6.21 3.84
CA GLN A 71 -17.85 -6.50 3.03
C GLN A 71 -17.55 -6.67 1.54
N GLY A 72 -16.26 -6.65 1.14
CA GLY A 72 -15.85 -6.80 -0.26
C GLY A 72 -16.12 -5.56 -1.12
N ARG A 73 -16.25 -4.37 -0.51
CA ARG A 73 -16.34 -3.10 -1.22
C ARG A 73 -14.94 -2.53 -1.41
N LEU A 74 -14.66 -2.01 -2.60
CA LEU A 74 -13.35 -1.49 -2.94
C LEU A 74 -13.21 -0.03 -2.46
N LEU A 75 -12.22 0.22 -1.61
CA LEU A 75 -11.83 1.54 -1.10
C LEU A 75 -10.74 2.13 -1.98
N HIS A 76 -10.75 3.45 -2.15
CA HIS A 76 -9.82 4.17 -3.00
C HIS A 76 -9.29 5.42 -2.28
N CYS A 77 -7.98 5.63 -2.33
CA CYS A 77 -7.34 6.91 -2.11
C CYS A 77 -7.34 7.69 -3.42
N GLU A 78 -8.32 8.55 -3.65
CA GLU A 78 -8.30 9.48 -4.78
C GLU A 78 -7.37 10.63 -4.43
N GLY A 79 -6.14 10.57 -4.95
CA GLY A 79 -5.06 11.51 -4.62
C GLY A 79 -5.07 12.78 -5.47
N ALA A 80 -3.89 13.37 -5.67
CA ALA A 80 -3.66 14.54 -6.53
C ALA A 80 -2.30 14.50 -7.24
N GLU A 81 -1.55 13.40 -7.12
CA GLU A 81 -0.23 13.27 -7.72
C GLU A 81 -0.28 13.36 -9.25
N PHE A 82 0.79 13.89 -9.82
CA PHE A 82 0.96 14.08 -11.27
C PHE A 82 -0.10 14.97 -11.93
N GLY A 83 -0.73 15.85 -11.19
CA GLY A 83 -1.69 16.81 -11.71
C GLY A 83 -2.90 17.01 -10.80
N SER A 84 -2.77 17.97 -9.90
CA SER A 84 -3.76 18.26 -8.86
C SER A 84 -5.15 18.65 -9.39
N ALA A 85 -5.25 19.23 -10.58
CA ALA A 85 -6.54 19.66 -11.14
C ALA A 85 -7.53 18.51 -11.40
N GLU A 86 -7.02 17.28 -11.59
CA GLU A 86 -7.82 16.08 -11.87
C GLU A 86 -7.95 15.17 -10.65
N GLY A 87 -7.32 15.53 -9.52
CA GLY A 87 -7.29 14.73 -8.32
C GLY A 87 -8.57 14.86 -7.49
N GLY A 88 -9.00 13.74 -6.89
CA GLY A 88 -10.16 13.70 -6.01
C GLY A 88 -9.90 14.32 -4.64
N ARG A 89 -8.71 14.11 -4.07
CA ARG A 89 -8.29 14.51 -2.72
C ARG A 89 -9.28 14.04 -1.67
N ARG A 90 -9.61 12.72 -1.71
CA ARG A 90 -10.68 12.14 -0.89
C ARG A 90 -10.55 10.63 -0.77
N ILE A 91 -11.29 10.05 0.19
CA ILE A 91 -11.47 8.60 0.31
C ILE A 91 -12.85 8.23 -0.19
N THR A 92 -12.90 7.24 -1.07
CA THR A 92 -14.14 6.77 -1.69
C THR A 92 -14.29 5.27 -1.56
N ARG A 93 -15.51 4.78 -1.76
CA ARG A 93 -15.85 3.36 -1.69
C ARG A 93 -16.76 2.98 -2.84
N THR A 94 -16.49 1.83 -3.47
CA THR A 94 -17.31 1.28 -4.55
C THR A 94 -17.78 -0.11 -4.19
N ASN A 95 -19.09 -0.33 -4.25
CA ASN A 95 -19.67 -1.66 -4.18
C ASN A 95 -19.62 -2.29 -5.59
N LEU A 96 -18.85 -3.37 -5.75
CA LEU A 96 -18.66 -3.99 -7.06
C LEU A 96 -19.90 -4.68 -7.61
N VAL A 97 -20.86 -5.06 -6.75
CA VAL A 97 -22.09 -5.76 -7.13
C VAL A 97 -23.16 -4.76 -7.58
N SER A 98 -23.43 -3.72 -6.77
CA SER A 98 -24.45 -2.72 -7.09
C SER A 98 -23.95 -1.61 -8.00
N GLY A 99 -22.63 -1.41 -8.10
CA GLY A 99 -22.02 -0.26 -8.76
C GLY A 99 -22.11 1.05 -7.96
N GLU A 100 -22.64 1.01 -6.73
CA GLU A 100 -22.76 2.18 -5.88
C GLU A 100 -21.38 2.73 -5.52
N TYR A 101 -21.23 4.04 -5.72
CA TYR A 101 -20.01 4.80 -5.41
C TYR A 101 -20.36 5.88 -4.40
N GLU A 102 -19.60 5.96 -3.34
CA GLU A 102 -19.78 6.95 -2.28
C GLU A 102 -18.46 7.62 -1.87
N VAL A 103 -18.55 8.88 -1.46
CA VAL A 103 -17.46 9.62 -0.84
C VAL A 103 -17.55 9.42 0.68
N LEU A 104 -16.52 8.83 1.29
CA LEU A 104 -16.48 8.61 2.73
C LEU A 104 -16.02 9.87 3.46
N THR A 105 -15.02 10.56 2.91
CA THR A 105 -14.53 11.84 3.43
C THR A 105 -13.70 12.55 2.35
N ASP A 106 -13.81 13.87 2.26
CA ASP A 106 -13.05 14.73 1.35
C ASP A 106 -12.42 15.95 2.06
N HIS A 107 -12.75 16.14 3.36
CA HIS A 107 -12.24 17.21 4.20
C HIS A 107 -11.95 16.73 5.62
N TYR A 108 -11.02 17.40 6.28
CA TYR A 108 -10.80 17.28 7.71
C TYR A 108 -10.72 18.67 8.33
N GLN A 109 -11.58 18.95 9.31
CA GLN A 109 -11.72 20.26 9.97
C GLN A 109 -11.94 21.45 9.00
N GLY A 110 -12.57 21.19 7.86
CA GLY A 110 -12.92 22.19 6.86
C GLY A 110 -11.91 22.33 5.71
N GLU A 111 -10.75 21.74 5.82
CA GLU A 111 -9.69 21.79 4.80
C GLU A 111 -9.67 20.47 3.98
N ARG A 112 -9.37 20.57 2.69
CA ARG A 112 -9.23 19.40 1.81
C ARG A 112 -7.94 18.64 2.10
N TYR A 113 -7.98 17.31 1.99
CA TYR A 113 -6.78 16.47 2.08
C TYR A 113 -5.70 16.88 1.08
N ASN A 114 -4.44 16.56 1.37
CA ASN A 114 -3.32 16.84 0.48
C ASN A 114 -3.39 15.96 -0.79
N SER A 115 -3.10 14.69 -0.62
CA SER A 115 -3.13 13.68 -1.68
C SER A 115 -3.21 12.28 -1.04
N PRO A 116 -4.40 11.80 -0.63
CA PRO A 116 -4.53 10.47 -0.06
C PRO A 116 -3.79 9.44 -0.90
N ASN A 117 -2.88 8.67 -0.22
CA ASN A 117 -1.88 7.85 -0.92
C ASN A 117 -2.14 6.35 -0.71
N ASP A 118 -1.92 5.78 0.47
CA ASP A 118 -2.17 4.34 0.71
C ASP A 118 -3.22 4.13 1.81
N ILE A 119 -3.81 2.92 1.85
CA ILE A 119 -4.99 2.63 2.65
C ILE A 119 -5.01 1.18 3.13
N CYS A 120 -5.41 0.96 4.39
CA CYS A 120 -5.65 -0.36 4.94
C CYS A 120 -6.89 -0.36 5.84
N VAL A 121 -7.36 -1.55 6.19
CA VAL A 121 -8.59 -1.76 6.98
C VAL A 121 -8.34 -2.86 8.00
N ASP A 122 -8.82 -2.69 9.23
CA ASP A 122 -8.84 -3.76 10.24
C ASP A 122 -10.10 -4.65 10.10
N ALA A 123 -10.14 -5.76 10.85
CA ALA A 123 -11.27 -6.68 10.83
C ALA A 123 -12.58 -6.07 11.34
N HIS A 124 -12.52 -4.97 12.08
CA HIS A 124 -13.69 -4.25 12.57
C HIS A 124 -14.29 -3.30 11.52
N GLY A 125 -13.54 -3.02 10.44
CA GLY A 125 -13.94 -2.10 9.38
C GLY A 125 -13.48 -0.65 9.59
N ASN A 126 -12.58 -0.41 10.54
CA ASN A 126 -11.93 0.90 10.63
C ASN A 126 -10.92 1.04 9.49
N ILE A 127 -10.95 2.19 8.84
CA ILE A 127 -10.12 2.50 7.67
C ILE A 127 -8.99 3.43 8.13
N TYR A 128 -7.77 3.15 7.66
CA TYR A 128 -6.59 3.96 7.94
C TYR A 128 -5.97 4.37 6.62
N PHE A 129 -5.65 5.65 6.44
CA PHE A 129 -5.05 6.15 5.22
C PHE A 129 -4.00 7.22 5.47
N THR A 130 -3.05 7.31 4.54
CA THR A 130 -1.99 8.31 4.53
C THR A 130 -2.34 9.47 3.61
N ASP A 131 -1.94 10.67 4.01
CA ASP A 131 -2.21 11.90 3.25
C ASP A 131 -0.94 12.77 3.14
N PRO A 132 0.04 12.34 2.34
CA PRO A 132 1.23 13.13 2.07
C PRO A 132 0.99 14.16 0.95
N CYS A 133 1.91 15.13 0.84
CA CYS A 133 2.06 15.95 -0.34
C CYS A 133 3.46 15.77 -0.92
N TYR A 134 3.60 15.00 -1.99
CA TYR A 134 4.87 14.77 -2.70
C TYR A 134 5.14 15.81 -3.79
N ASP A 135 4.10 16.39 -4.36
CA ASP A 135 4.18 17.39 -5.43
C ASP A 135 4.32 18.82 -4.87
N ASP A 136 3.72 19.79 -5.53
CA ASP A 136 3.77 21.20 -5.14
C ASP A 136 3.08 21.44 -3.78
N ARG A 137 3.88 21.67 -2.76
CA ARG A 137 3.38 21.91 -1.40
C ARG A 137 2.70 23.27 -1.23
N SER A 138 2.82 24.17 -2.19
CA SER A 138 2.15 25.46 -2.13
C SER A 138 0.62 25.36 -2.26
N ILE A 139 0.11 24.22 -2.76
CA ILE A 139 -1.33 23.97 -2.90
C ILE A 139 -1.96 23.27 -1.69
N MET A 140 -1.16 22.95 -0.66
CA MET A 140 -1.69 22.33 0.56
C MET A 140 -2.69 23.26 1.24
N GLU A 141 -3.84 22.70 1.59
CA GLU A 141 -4.80 23.32 2.49
C GLU A 141 -4.60 22.79 3.92
N MET A 142 -4.22 21.50 4.06
CA MET A 142 -3.81 20.93 5.33
C MET A 142 -2.53 21.57 5.85
N ASP A 143 -2.42 21.70 7.16
CA ASP A 143 -1.26 22.24 7.88
C ASP A 143 -0.01 21.34 7.83
N CYS A 144 -0.21 20.04 7.55
CA CYS A 144 0.87 19.05 7.54
C CYS A 144 0.50 17.78 6.75
N ASP A 145 1.51 16.95 6.51
CA ASP A 145 1.31 15.56 6.09
C ASP A 145 0.87 14.73 7.31
N ALA A 146 -0.09 13.82 7.12
CA ALA A 146 -0.71 13.12 8.24
C ALA A 146 -1.21 11.71 7.90
N VAL A 147 -1.58 10.97 8.94
CA VAL A 147 -2.31 9.71 8.86
C VAL A 147 -3.65 9.88 9.55
N TYR A 148 -4.69 9.39 8.91
CA TYR A 148 -6.06 9.49 9.39
C TYR A 148 -6.68 8.11 9.59
N ARG A 149 -7.67 8.06 10.49
CA ARG A 149 -8.55 6.91 10.71
C ARG A 149 -9.99 7.33 10.51
N ILE A 150 -10.76 6.53 9.77
CA ILE A 150 -12.21 6.61 9.69
C ILE A 150 -12.76 5.45 10.53
N ASP A 151 -13.52 5.73 11.57
CA ASP A 151 -14.14 4.67 12.36
C ASP A 151 -15.38 4.09 11.65
N VAL A 152 -15.92 3.00 12.21
CA VAL A 152 -17.12 2.33 11.65
C VAL A 152 -18.39 3.20 11.65
N SER A 153 -18.40 4.31 12.41
CA SER A 153 -19.47 5.28 12.42
C SER A 153 -19.26 6.41 11.41
N GLY A 154 -18.13 6.40 10.68
CA GLY A 154 -17.77 7.42 9.71
C GLY A 154 -17.05 8.64 10.29
N ASN A 155 -16.68 8.63 11.57
CA ASN A 155 -15.93 9.74 12.16
C ASN A 155 -14.48 9.69 11.71
N VAL A 156 -13.94 10.83 11.29
CA VAL A 156 -12.54 10.97 10.86
C VAL A 156 -11.70 11.54 11.99
N GLN A 157 -10.56 10.92 12.25
CA GLN A 157 -9.57 11.35 13.22
C GLN A 157 -8.18 11.37 12.61
N ARG A 158 -7.42 12.45 12.81
CA ARG A 158 -5.99 12.49 12.53
C ARG A 158 -5.24 11.80 13.68
N ILE A 159 -4.58 10.69 13.39
CA ILE A 159 -3.95 9.83 14.42
C ILE A 159 -2.44 9.98 14.49
N LEU A 160 -1.79 10.45 13.41
CA LEU A 160 -0.38 10.79 13.33
C LEU A 160 -0.18 11.99 12.41
N SER A 161 0.82 12.82 12.72
CA SER A 161 1.22 13.95 11.87
C SER A 161 2.66 14.38 12.16
N GLN A 162 3.16 15.32 11.37
CA GLN A 162 4.39 16.02 11.70
C GLN A 162 4.32 16.67 13.09
N PRO A 163 5.42 16.70 13.89
CA PRO A 163 6.78 16.26 13.52
C PRO A 163 7.08 14.78 13.83
N ALA A 164 6.13 13.98 14.34
CA ALA A 164 6.36 12.58 14.68
C ALA A 164 6.69 11.73 13.45
N ILE A 165 6.14 12.08 12.30
CA ILE A 165 6.41 11.52 10.98
C ILE A 165 6.72 12.65 10.01
N GLN A 166 7.30 12.35 8.85
CA GLN A 166 7.65 13.37 7.86
C GLN A 166 6.79 13.29 6.60
N ARG A 167 6.81 12.12 5.93
CA ARG A 167 6.09 11.92 4.68
C ARG A 167 5.51 10.50 4.65
N PRO A 168 4.31 10.31 5.21
CA PRO A 168 3.68 8.99 5.28
C PRO A 168 3.32 8.46 3.89
N ASN A 169 3.62 7.17 3.63
CA ASN A 169 3.32 6.48 2.41
C ASN A 169 2.57 5.17 2.71
N GLY A 170 3.17 4.01 2.47
CA GLY A 170 2.57 2.72 2.74
C GLY A 170 2.12 2.55 4.19
N ILE A 171 0.94 1.97 4.37
CA ILE A 171 0.33 1.78 5.69
C ILE A 171 -0.25 0.37 5.81
N ALA A 172 -0.07 -0.24 6.99
CA ALA A 172 -0.68 -1.51 7.32
C ALA A 172 -1.12 -1.54 8.78
N VAL A 173 -2.27 -2.14 9.03
CA VAL A 173 -2.81 -2.37 10.37
C VAL A 173 -3.05 -3.87 10.54
N ASN A 174 -2.74 -4.42 11.72
CA ASN A 174 -3.12 -5.80 12.00
C ASN A 174 -4.65 -5.94 12.13
N GLN A 175 -5.19 -7.12 11.87
CA GLN A 175 -6.63 -7.35 11.86
C GLN A 175 -7.30 -7.05 13.21
N ALA A 176 -6.57 -7.15 14.31
CA ALA A 176 -7.05 -6.79 15.63
C ALA A 176 -7.18 -5.27 15.86
N GLY A 177 -6.66 -4.43 14.96
CA GLY A 177 -6.67 -2.97 15.10
C GLY A 177 -5.81 -2.45 16.26
N THR A 178 -4.78 -3.20 16.67
CA THR A 178 -3.94 -2.87 17.83
C THR A 178 -2.53 -2.40 17.48
N THR A 179 -2.11 -2.63 16.24
CA THR A 179 -0.76 -2.28 15.77
C THR A 179 -0.82 -1.69 14.37
N LEU A 180 -0.24 -0.51 14.21
CA LEU A 180 -0.09 0.19 12.94
C LEU A 180 1.38 0.18 12.52
N TYR A 181 1.62 -0.09 11.26
CA TYR A 181 2.92 0.04 10.61
C TYR A 181 2.83 1.12 9.54
N LEU A 182 3.89 1.93 9.44
CA LEU A 182 3.91 3.08 8.55
C LEU A 182 5.26 3.17 7.84
N VAL A 183 5.21 3.33 6.54
CA VAL A 183 6.33 3.80 5.75
C VAL A 183 6.40 5.33 5.86
N ASP A 184 7.54 5.84 6.29
CA ASP A 184 7.86 7.26 6.28
C ASP A 184 8.96 7.52 5.26
N SER A 185 8.60 8.05 4.09
CA SER A 185 9.45 8.15 2.90
C SER A 185 9.58 9.59 2.43
N CYS A 186 10.25 10.41 3.23
CA CYS A 186 10.47 11.82 2.91
C CYS A 186 11.56 12.00 1.84
N PRO A 187 11.32 12.62 0.67
CA PRO A 187 12.29 12.76 -0.41
C PRO A 187 13.36 13.82 -0.13
N GLU A 188 13.20 14.62 0.92
CA GLU A 188 14.14 15.69 1.27
C GLU A 188 15.49 15.16 1.73
N VAL A 189 16.52 16.00 1.67
CA VAL A 189 17.86 15.68 2.19
C VAL A 189 17.80 15.41 3.70
N GLY A 190 18.28 14.23 4.12
CA GLY A 190 18.22 13.82 5.53
C GLY A 190 16.81 13.47 6.01
N GLY A 191 15.84 13.39 5.09
CA GLY A 191 14.48 12.95 5.39
C GLY A 191 14.43 11.47 5.80
N ASN A 192 13.37 11.10 6.50
CA ASN A 192 13.14 9.73 6.93
C ASN A 192 13.01 8.79 5.73
N ARG A 193 13.61 7.60 5.86
CA ARG A 193 13.44 6.46 4.96
C ARG A 193 13.17 5.23 5.82
N LYS A 194 12.10 5.31 6.65
CA LYS A 194 11.93 4.44 7.81
C LYS A 194 10.63 3.66 7.75
N ILE A 195 10.66 2.52 8.44
CA ILE A 195 9.46 1.78 8.81
C ILE A 195 9.23 1.99 10.28
N TRP A 196 8.09 2.57 10.62
CA TRP A 196 7.64 2.75 11.98
C TRP A 196 6.61 1.72 12.39
N LYS A 197 6.60 1.38 13.68
CA LYS A 197 5.56 0.60 14.34
C LYS A 197 4.96 1.44 15.47
N PHE A 198 3.65 1.45 15.56
CA PHE A 198 2.89 2.11 16.62
C PHE A 198 1.94 1.11 17.26
N SER A 199 1.71 1.22 18.58
CA SER A 199 0.53 0.63 19.20
C SER A 199 -0.67 1.54 18.96
N LEU A 200 -1.85 0.94 18.75
CA LEU A 200 -3.11 1.67 18.73
C LEU A 200 -3.85 1.39 20.04
N ASN A 201 -4.27 2.45 20.73
CA ASN A 201 -5.11 2.32 21.92
C ASN A 201 -6.57 2.01 21.55
N GLU A 202 -7.44 1.83 22.54
CA GLU A 202 -8.86 1.51 22.35
C GLU A 202 -9.65 2.56 21.53
N TYR A 203 -9.14 3.80 21.45
CA TYR A 203 -9.72 4.87 20.63
C TYR A 203 -9.09 4.95 19.22
N GLY A 204 -8.16 4.05 18.89
CA GLY A 204 -7.43 4.03 17.61
C GLY A 204 -6.35 5.12 17.49
N VAL A 205 -5.94 5.73 18.62
CA VAL A 205 -4.83 6.69 18.65
C VAL A 205 -3.51 5.96 18.64
N ALA A 206 -2.60 6.42 17.78
CA ALA A 206 -1.26 5.84 17.68
C ALA A 206 -0.36 6.30 18.83
N GLU A 207 0.29 5.36 19.46
CA GLU A 207 1.19 5.54 20.61
C GLU A 207 2.46 4.70 20.44
N GLN A 208 3.46 4.90 21.31
CA GLN A 208 4.66 4.05 21.41
C GLN A 208 5.38 3.83 20.07
N GLN A 209 5.83 4.93 19.46
CA GLN A 209 6.58 4.89 18.20
C GLN A 209 7.88 4.09 18.35
N LEU A 210 8.07 3.09 17.49
CA LEU A 210 9.25 2.26 17.41
C LEU A 210 9.77 2.23 15.97
N GLU A 211 11.05 2.55 15.77
CA GLU A 211 11.73 2.35 14.51
C GLU A 211 12.02 0.86 14.30
N LEU A 212 11.43 0.27 13.24
CA LEU A 212 11.71 -1.13 12.87
C LEU A 212 12.85 -1.25 11.87
N TRP A 213 12.94 -0.30 10.94
CA TRP A 213 13.91 -0.35 9.86
C TRP A 213 14.22 1.05 9.35
N ASP A 214 15.48 1.28 8.95
CA ASP A 214 15.93 2.48 8.26
C ASP A 214 16.63 2.07 6.96
N PHE A 215 16.10 2.53 5.82
CA PHE A 215 16.68 2.29 4.50
C PHE A 215 17.89 3.22 4.21
N GLY A 216 18.18 4.18 5.07
CA GLY A 216 19.30 5.10 4.93
C GLY A 216 19.09 6.15 3.86
N GLY A 217 20.12 6.46 3.08
CA GLY A 217 20.12 7.57 2.12
C GLY A 217 19.50 7.28 0.75
N GLY A 218 19.10 6.04 0.48
CA GLY A 218 18.48 5.67 -0.80
C GLY A 218 16.99 5.96 -0.86
N ARG A 219 16.37 5.63 -2.00
CA ARG A 219 14.91 5.58 -2.03
C ARG A 219 14.44 4.51 -1.06
N GLY A 220 13.72 4.90 -0.06
CA GLY A 220 13.17 4.01 0.95
C GLY A 220 12.04 3.12 0.41
N ALA A 221 11.17 2.74 1.32
CA ALA A 221 9.98 1.97 1.00
C ALA A 221 8.88 2.87 0.42
N ASP A 222 7.90 2.20 -0.19
CA ASP A 222 6.67 2.78 -0.74
C ASP A 222 5.46 2.10 -0.08
N GLY A 223 4.79 1.15 -0.72
CA GLY A 223 3.70 0.39 -0.12
C GLY A 223 4.16 -0.81 0.73
N MET A 224 3.29 -1.29 1.61
CA MET A 224 3.52 -2.52 2.39
C MET A 224 2.24 -3.26 2.75
N ARG A 225 2.38 -4.56 3.05
CA ARG A 225 1.28 -5.40 3.55
C ARG A 225 1.78 -6.37 4.62
N LEU A 226 0.87 -6.85 5.46
CA LEU A 226 1.12 -7.82 6.51
C LEU A 226 0.77 -9.24 6.07
N SER A 227 1.47 -10.22 6.64
CA SER A 227 1.08 -11.61 6.63
C SER A 227 0.48 -12.03 7.98
N GLU A 228 -0.26 -13.15 8.02
CA GLU A 228 -0.82 -13.71 9.26
C GLU A 228 0.24 -14.05 10.30
N SER A 229 1.48 -14.31 9.89
CA SER A 229 2.63 -14.48 10.78
C SER A 229 3.18 -13.16 11.33
N GLY A 230 2.59 -12.03 10.94
CA GLY A 230 3.02 -10.68 11.30
C GLY A 230 4.25 -10.17 10.54
N ASN A 231 4.72 -10.89 9.52
CA ASN A 231 5.81 -10.42 8.68
C ASN A 231 5.33 -9.27 7.78
N LEU A 232 6.19 -8.27 7.60
CA LEU A 232 5.93 -7.14 6.71
C LEU A 232 6.55 -7.42 5.34
N TYR A 233 5.73 -7.34 4.30
CA TYR A 233 6.15 -7.34 2.90
C TYR A 233 6.14 -5.91 2.41
N ILE A 234 7.31 -5.39 1.99
CA ILE A 234 7.55 -3.97 1.77
C ILE A 234 8.10 -3.77 0.37
N ALA A 235 7.40 -3.00 -0.45
CA ALA A 235 7.87 -2.55 -1.75
C ALA A 235 8.94 -1.48 -1.54
N ALA A 236 10.13 -1.64 -2.10
CA ALA A 236 11.21 -0.67 -1.91
C ALA A 236 12.25 -0.67 -3.05
N GLY A 237 13.00 0.42 -3.10
CA GLY A 237 14.16 0.58 -3.95
C GLY A 237 13.87 1.18 -5.32
N ILE A 238 14.95 1.61 -5.96
CA ILE A 238 14.96 2.23 -7.29
C ILE A 238 16.22 1.80 -8.05
N SER A 239 16.09 1.53 -9.34
CA SER A 239 17.21 1.18 -10.19
C SER A 239 17.83 2.39 -10.89
N THR A 240 17.02 3.42 -11.16
CA THR A 240 17.45 4.68 -11.81
C THR A 240 17.07 5.86 -10.94
N PRO A 241 18.03 6.52 -10.25
CA PRO A 241 17.75 7.70 -9.45
C PRO A 241 17.07 8.80 -10.27
N ARG A 242 16.00 9.37 -9.72
CA ARG A 242 15.19 10.42 -10.37
C ARG A 242 15.50 11.82 -9.86
N GLY A 243 16.18 11.91 -8.72
CA GLY A 243 16.57 13.16 -8.08
C GLY A 243 17.97 13.10 -7.51
N ILE A 244 18.50 14.27 -7.15
CA ILE A 244 19.86 14.40 -6.60
C ILE A 244 20.02 13.74 -5.22
N HIS A 245 18.91 13.41 -4.56
CA HIS A 245 18.87 12.82 -3.23
C HIS A 245 18.57 11.32 -3.24
N GLU A 246 18.38 10.74 -4.42
CA GLU A 246 18.19 9.32 -4.58
C GLU A 246 19.49 8.63 -5.00
N ASN A 247 19.72 7.44 -4.47
CA ASN A 247 20.84 6.58 -4.85
C ASN A 247 20.36 5.14 -5.01
N ARG A 248 21.26 4.22 -5.40
CA ARG A 248 20.97 2.80 -5.62
C ARG A 248 21.30 1.91 -4.42
N ASP A 249 21.46 2.47 -3.24
CA ASP A 249 21.86 1.70 -2.06
C ASP A 249 20.75 0.77 -1.57
N VAL A 250 19.50 1.02 -1.98
CA VAL A 250 18.36 0.13 -1.77
C VAL A 250 18.01 -0.56 -3.09
N PRO A 251 18.46 -1.81 -3.30
CA PRO A 251 18.12 -2.58 -4.50
C PRO A 251 16.61 -2.81 -4.64
N THR A 252 16.09 -2.75 -5.87
CA THR A 252 14.67 -2.93 -6.16
C THR A 252 14.15 -4.30 -5.73
N GLY A 253 13.00 -4.34 -5.05
CA GLY A 253 12.37 -5.59 -4.66
C GLY A 253 11.32 -5.46 -3.57
N VAL A 254 10.77 -6.61 -3.18
CA VAL A 254 9.95 -6.74 -1.98
C VAL A 254 10.83 -7.23 -0.85
N TYR A 255 10.92 -6.44 0.20
CA TYR A 255 11.66 -6.75 1.43
C TYR A 255 10.72 -7.38 2.43
N VAL A 256 11.14 -8.49 3.05
CA VAL A 256 10.35 -9.18 4.07
C VAL A 256 11.03 -8.99 5.41
N LEU A 257 10.36 -8.28 6.32
CA LEU A 257 10.81 -8.09 7.69
C LEU A 257 9.95 -8.88 8.67
N SER A 258 10.58 -9.40 9.71
CA SER A 258 9.83 -9.94 10.86
C SER A 258 9.14 -8.81 11.66
N PRO A 259 8.17 -9.13 12.54
CA PRO A 259 7.53 -8.14 13.42
C PRO A 259 8.49 -7.38 14.35
N LEU A 260 9.73 -7.86 14.46
CA LEU A 260 10.81 -7.27 15.26
C LEU A 260 11.82 -6.49 14.39
N GLY A 261 11.54 -6.27 13.11
CA GLY A 261 12.41 -5.53 12.21
C GLY A 261 13.62 -6.32 11.69
N LYS A 262 13.66 -7.65 11.85
CA LYS A 262 14.74 -8.47 11.27
C LYS A 262 14.46 -8.73 9.80
N MET A 263 15.44 -8.47 8.91
CA MET A 263 15.36 -8.86 7.50
C MET A 263 15.32 -10.39 7.38
N LEU A 264 14.28 -10.91 6.73
CA LEU A 264 14.07 -12.33 6.47
C LEU A 264 14.39 -12.70 5.03
N ALA A 265 13.96 -11.87 4.07
CA ALA A 265 14.15 -12.12 2.65
C ALA A 265 14.05 -10.82 1.83
N ARG A 266 14.54 -10.87 0.60
CA ARG A 266 14.26 -9.90 -0.46
C ARG A 266 13.88 -10.65 -1.73
N ILE A 267 12.77 -10.28 -2.35
CA ILE A 267 12.34 -10.75 -3.66
C ILE A 267 12.82 -9.71 -4.67
N PRO A 268 13.87 -9.97 -5.44
CA PRO A 268 14.38 -9.00 -6.40
C PRO A 268 13.41 -8.80 -7.56
N ILE A 269 13.24 -7.56 -8.01
CA ILE A 269 12.38 -7.20 -9.14
C ILE A 269 13.21 -6.35 -10.11
N ALA A 270 13.26 -6.79 -11.37
CA ALA A 270 14.03 -6.11 -12.42
C ALA A 270 13.20 -5.01 -13.11
N GLU A 271 12.57 -4.14 -12.31
CA GLU A 271 11.82 -2.97 -12.76
C GLU A 271 12.30 -1.75 -11.98
N ASP A 272 12.06 -0.57 -12.50
CA ASP A 272 12.33 0.67 -11.81
C ASP A 272 11.15 1.03 -10.91
N VAL A 273 11.41 1.51 -9.72
CA VAL A 273 10.41 1.90 -8.72
C VAL A 273 9.42 0.78 -8.37
N ILE A 274 9.68 0.11 -7.27
CA ILE A 274 8.72 -0.83 -6.70
C ILE A 274 7.77 -0.03 -5.82
N THR A 275 6.50 0.00 -6.19
CA THR A 275 5.53 0.93 -5.59
C THR A 275 4.70 0.27 -4.50
N ASN A 276 4.00 -0.83 -4.77
CA ASN A 276 3.09 -1.42 -3.79
C ASN A 276 2.93 -2.93 -4.03
N LEU A 277 2.18 -3.61 -3.16
CA LEU A 277 1.83 -5.01 -3.30
C LEU A 277 0.51 -5.35 -2.63
N ALA A 278 -0.09 -6.49 -3.01
CA ALA A 278 -1.25 -7.06 -2.32
C ALA A 278 -1.15 -8.58 -2.29
N PHE A 279 -1.63 -9.18 -1.21
CA PHE A 279 -1.84 -10.63 -1.16
C PHE A 279 -3.12 -11.03 -1.89
N GLY A 280 -3.06 -12.14 -2.59
CA GLY A 280 -4.17 -12.68 -3.38
C GLY A 280 -3.96 -14.18 -3.69
N GLY A 281 -4.67 -14.65 -4.73
CA GLY A 281 -4.73 -16.06 -5.05
C GLY A 281 -5.73 -16.80 -4.14
N ALA A 282 -6.06 -18.03 -4.49
CA ALA A 282 -7.06 -18.81 -3.75
C ALA A 282 -6.63 -19.18 -2.33
N ASP A 283 -5.32 -19.26 -2.09
CA ASP A 283 -4.70 -19.67 -0.81
C ASP A 283 -4.08 -18.51 -0.04
N GLY A 284 -4.21 -17.26 -0.54
CA GLY A 284 -3.62 -16.07 0.07
C GLY A 284 -2.09 -16.01 0.03
N ARG A 285 -1.44 -16.86 -0.78
CA ARG A 285 0.03 -16.97 -0.85
C ARG A 285 0.63 -16.37 -2.13
N THR A 286 -0.19 -15.79 -2.97
CA THR A 286 0.27 -15.05 -4.14
C THR A 286 0.35 -13.58 -3.80
N ILE A 287 1.51 -12.95 -3.99
CA ILE A 287 1.60 -11.49 -3.96
C ILE A 287 1.56 -10.93 -5.38
N PHE A 288 0.74 -9.91 -5.57
CA PHE A 288 0.70 -9.07 -6.77
C PHE A 288 1.45 -7.78 -6.45
N ILE A 289 2.37 -7.39 -7.32
CA ILE A 289 3.32 -6.31 -7.05
C ILE A 289 3.23 -5.31 -8.19
N THR A 290 2.97 -4.07 -7.87
CA THR A 290 3.07 -2.94 -8.80
C THR A 290 4.49 -2.40 -8.77
N ALA A 291 5.06 -2.20 -9.97
CA ALA A 291 6.41 -1.70 -10.13
C ALA A 291 6.52 -0.96 -11.47
N GLY A 292 6.87 0.33 -11.44
CA GLY A 292 6.99 1.15 -12.62
C GLY A 292 5.76 1.07 -13.52
N LYS A 293 5.86 0.33 -14.62
CA LYS A 293 4.79 0.17 -15.63
C LYS A 293 4.16 -1.22 -15.61
N THR A 294 4.48 -2.06 -14.63
CA THR A 294 4.21 -3.49 -14.71
C THR A 294 3.51 -3.99 -13.45
N LEU A 295 2.53 -4.86 -13.62
CA LEU A 295 1.98 -5.69 -12.56
C LEU A 295 2.66 -7.07 -12.60
N TYR A 296 3.33 -7.44 -11.53
CA TYR A 296 3.97 -8.74 -11.32
C TYR A 296 3.16 -9.61 -10.38
N ARG A 297 3.39 -10.91 -10.41
CA ARG A 297 2.94 -11.83 -9.37
C ARG A 297 3.99 -12.90 -9.08
N THR A 298 4.03 -13.35 -7.82
CA THR A 298 4.83 -14.50 -7.40
C THR A 298 4.20 -15.14 -6.16
N GLN A 299 4.52 -16.41 -5.91
CA GLN A 299 4.11 -17.10 -4.68
C GLN A 299 5.11 -16.87 -3.56
N VAL A 300 4.60 -16.78 -2.34
CA VAL A 300 5.36 -16.63 -1.10
C VAL A 300 4.93 -17.68 -0.07
N PRO A 301 5.78 -17.99 0.93
CA PRO A 301 5.42 -18.98 1.95
C PRO A 301 4.33 -18.51 2.92
N ASP A 302 4.23 -17.21 3.15
CA ASP A 302 3.27 -16.62 4.09
C ASP A 302 1.89 -16.44 3.44
N ILE A 303 0.86 -16.49 4.29
CA ILE A 303 -0.51 -16.10 3.93
C ILE A 303 -0.70 -14.62 4.27
N GLY A 304 -1.37 -13.88 3.41
CA GLY A 304 -1.67 -12.47 3.65
C GLY A 304 -2.68 -12.27 4.79
N GLU A 305 -2.40 -11.30 5.66
CA GLU A 305 -3.34 -10.83 6.67
C GLU A 305 -4.20 -9.72 6.05
N VAL A 306 -5.45 -10.05 5.67
CA VAL A 306 -6.36 -9.12 4.99
C VAL A 306 -7.77 -9.17 5.59
N ALA A 307 -8.49 -8.06 5.51
CA ALA A 307 -9.90 -8.00 5.94
C ALA A 307 -10.83 -8.71 4.93
N TYR A 308 -10.42 -8.78 3.66
CA TYR A 308 -11.09 -9.43 2.55
C TYR A 308 -10.09 -9.70 1.42
N PRO A 309 -10.19 -10.82 0.68
CA PRO A 309 -11.13 -11.92 0.92
C PRO A 309 -10.73 -12.79 2.12
N THR A 310 -11.68 -13.55 2.66
CA THR A 310 -11.36 -14.63 3.61
C THR A 310 -10.77 -15.80 2.82
N TRP A 311 -9.53 -16.13 3.10
CA TRP A 311 -8.86 -17.25 2.44
C TRP A 311 -9.55 -18.57 2.80
N THR A 312 -10.03 -19.30 1.80
CA THR A 312 -10.45 -20.68 1.99
C THR A 312 -9.18 -21.53 1.99
N LEU A 313 -8.68 -21.85 3.17
CA LEU A 313 -7.68 -22.89 3.30
C LEU A 313 -8.31 -24.17 2.74
N LEU A 314 -7.94 -24.55 1.53
CA LEU A 314 -8.20 -25.90 1.06
C LEU A 314 -7.45 -26.79 2.03
N GLU A 315 -8.19 -27.41 2.97
CA GLU A 315 -7.65 -28.49 3.79
C GLU A 315 -6.93 -29.41 2.81
N ALA A 316 -5.64 -29.66 3.08
CA ALA A 316 -4.86 -30.60 2.32
C ALA A 316 -5.61 -31.95 2.39
N GLY A 317 -6.41 -32.21 1.35
CA GLY A 317 -7.23 -33.41 1.26
C GLY A 317 -6.33 -34.61 1.48
N GLY A 318 -6.64 -35.34 2.54
CA GLY A 318 -6.00 -36.60 2.82
C GLY A 318 -6.03 -37.46 1.56
N ARG A 319 -4.86 -37.82 1.10
CA ARG A 319 -4.73 -38.94 0.17
C ARG A 319 -4.96 -40.18 0.99
N GLU A 320 -6.11 -40.83 0.78
CA GLU A 320 -6.21 -42.25 1.00
C GLU A 320 -5.42 -43.04 -0.05
#